data_9d131471adace3b3b77d73dfde4019e0
#
_entry.id   9d131471adace3b3b77d73dfde4019e0
#
_cell.length_a   1.000
_cell.length_b   1.000
_cell.length_c   1.000
_cell.angle_alpha   90.00
_cell.angle_beta   90.00
_cell.angle_gamma   90.00
#
_symmetry.space_group_name_H-M   'P 1'
#
loop_
_entity.id
_entity.type
_entity.pdbx_description
1 polymer ?
#
loop_
_entity_poly.entity_id
_entity_poly.type
_entity_poly.pdbx_seq_one_letter_code
_entity_poly.pdbx_strand_id
1 'polypeptide(L)'
;MASNFRTCPQCSTRNRLDKEFCVKCGEPLEGVKAGDPAAAGKKGKPGFQVSEEGEETQSPLVPLVFVILTLGVAFAAWRTIQNAEATTTTPVAAAPVAQPSLPAAAQTQMAPGVEAYTAGMAALRAGDYVNATRLFREAIAAANKADYRLGLAEALEKSGFTNDALAEYETAAGLDTANVRYTSEWAKALNRAGRNPEAIRVYDAALQMEGDNLANLREVANLHIKANEIGRARPYLERIVRLQPDDLAPKQNLARALEATRDLDGAAKQYRDILGAMPDADLSRALLSDILMKQNKPDEALQLLEEGLKLDANSAIMYREKGRILDRQGNKADAVLAYQQYVRLAPGATDIMAFTARIEQLSASAEQ
;
A
#
# COMPACT_ATOMS: atom_id res chain seq x y z
N MET A 1 11.56 17.55 11.74
CA MET A 1 11.70 16.77 10.48
C MET A 1 10.78 15.56 10.59
N ALA A 2 9.79 15.44 9.73
CA ALA A 2 8.89 14.28 9.77
C ALA A 2 9.70 13.03 9.40
N SER A 3 9.61 12.00 10.24
CA SER A 3 10.30 10.73 9.98
C SER A 3 9.60 9.97 8.84
N ASN A 4 10.35 9.66 7.79
CA ASN A 4 9.83 8.96 6.60
C ASN A 4 9.79 7.43 6.75
N PHE A 5 9.64 6.93 7.98
CA PHE A 5 9.58 5.50 8.25
C PHE A 5 8.61 5.18 9.39
N ARG A 6 8.15 3.92 9.44
CA ARG A 6 7.45 3.33 10.57
C ARG A 6 8.24 2.14 11.11
N THR A 7 8.28 1.99 12.44
CA THR A 7 9.04 0.93 13.10
C THR A 7 8.14 -0.27 13.37
N CYS A 8 8.55 -1.45 12.94
CA CYS A 8 7.80 -2.67 13.18
C CYS A 8 7.69 -2.97 14.68
N PRO A 9 6.48 -3.19 15.23
CA PRO A 9 6.29 -3.47 16.63
C PRO A 9 6.89 -4.81 17.06
N GLN A 10 7.02 -5.77 16.14
CA GLN A 10 7.51 -7.11 16.42
C GLN A 10 9.04 -7.20 16.44
N CYS A 11 9.74 -6.58 15.47
CA CYS A 11 11.21 -6.75 15.32
C CYS A 11 11.99 -5.42 15.31
N SER A 12 11.34 -4.30 15.59
CA SER A 12 11.92 -2.95 15.64
C SER A 12 12.59 -2.48 14.33
N THR A 13 12.40 -3.18 13.23
CA THR A 13 12.93 -2.80 11.91
C THR A 13 12.24 -1.55 11.39
N ARG A 14 13.02 -0.58 10.90
CA ARG A 14 12.49 0.61 10.23
C ARG A 14 12.06 0.26 8.82
N ASN A 15 10.78 0.54 8.51
CA ASN A 15 10.17 0.29 7.21
C ASN A 15 9.78 1.62 6.59
N ARG A 16 9.87 1.74 5.27
CA ARG A 16 9.36 2.92 4.54
C ARG A 16 7.85 3.01 4.73
N LEU A 17 7.30 4.22 4.62
CA LEU A 17 5.86 4.46 4.83
C LEU A 17 4.94 3.74 3.81
N ASP A 18 5.49 3.41 2.64
CA ASP A 18 4.82 2.70 1.56
C ASP A 18 4.72 1.18 1.77
N LYS A 19 5.34 0.63 2.83
CA LYS A 19 5.32 -0.81 3.10
C LYS A 19 4.15 -1.21 3.98
N GLU A 20 3.32 -2.13 3.52
CA GLU A 20 2.18 -2.68 4.29
C GLU A 20 2.64 -3.74 5.31
N PHE A 21 3.76 -4.39 5.04
CA PHE A 21 4.35 -5.43 5.89
C PHE A 21 5.80 -5.11 6.22
N CYS A 22 6.25 -5.60 7.38
CA CYS A 22 7.65 -5.48 7.78
C CYS A 22 8.55 -6.28 6.85
N VAL A 23 9.54 -5.62 6.25
CA VAL A 23 10.48 -6.25 5.31
C VAL A 23 11.39 -7.29 6.00
N LYS A 24 11.53 -7.25 7.33
CA LYS A 24 12.36 -8.19 8.10
C LYS A 24 11.58 -9.41 8.60
N CYS A 25 10.40 -9.21 9.20
CA CYS A 25 9.66 -10.30 9.86
C CYS A 25 8.28 -10.59 9.26
N GLY A 26 7.85 -9.84 8.23
CA GLY A 26 6.56 -10.03 7.57
C GLY A 26 5.35 -9.54 8.37
N GLU A 27 5.54 -8.93 9.55
CA GLU A 27 4.45 -8.43 10.37
C GLU A 27 3.69 -7.30 9.66
N PRO A 28 2.35 -7.29 9.67
CA PRO A 28 1.56 -6.18 9.15
C PRO A 28 1.92 -4.87 9.87
N LEU A 29 2.09 -3.80 9.08
CA LEU A 29 2.40 -2.46 9.59
C LEU A 29 1.16 -1.55 9.61
N GLU A 30 -0.02 -2.13 9.43
CA GLU A 30 -1.29 -1.42 9.49
C GLU A 30 -1.48 -0.83 10.89
N GLY A 31 -1.83 0.46 10.97
CA GLY A 31 -1.97 1.18 12.23
C GLY A 31 -0.66 1.67 12.88
N VAL A 32 0.51 1.31 12.36
CA VAL A 32 1.81 1.82 12.86
C VAL A 32 2.06 3.23 12.35
N LYS A 33 2.14 4.21 13.26
CA LYS A 33 2.39 5.61 12.91
C LYS A 33 3.83 5.86 12.47
N ALA A 34 4.03 6.84 11.59
CA ALA A 34 5.35 7.28 11.19
C ALA A 34 6.14 7.83 12.39
N GLY A 35 7.37 7.34 12.56
CA GLY A 35 8.29 7.89 13.56
C GLY A 35 8.17 7.36 14.97
N ASP A 36 7.25 6.45 15.27
CA ASP A 36 7.21 5.83 16.58
C ASP A 36 8.47 4.96 16.82
N PRO A 37 9.30 5.26 17.82
CA PRO A 37 10.32 4.32 18.26
C PRO A 37 9.61 3.09 18.79
N ALA A 38 10.05 1.90 18.37
CA ALA A 38 9.50 0.65 18.87
C ALA A 38 9.41 0.67 20.40
N ALA A 39 8.21 0.51 20.93
CA ALA A 39 8.02 0.26 22.35
C ALA A 39 8.63 -1.12 22.63
N ALA A 40 9.90 -1.13 23.04
CA ALA A 40 10.56 -2.30 23.55
C ALA A 40 9.76 -2.81 24.75
N GLY A 41 9.11 -3.94 24.57
CA GLY A 41 8.52 -4.82 25.54
C GLY A 41 7.96 -4.22 26.84
N LYS A 42 6.64 -4.02 26.90
CA LYS A 42 5.90 -4.16 28.16
C LYS A 42 4.55 -4.84 27.90
N LYS A 43 4.41 -6.02 28.46
CA LYS A 43 3.12 -6.70 28.64
C LYS A 43 2.25 -5.87 29.60
N GLY A 44 1.00 -5.59 29.23
CA GLY A 44 0.02 -4.98 30.12
C GLY A 44 -1.34 -4.94 29.44
N LYS A 45 -2.32 -5.55 30.09
CA LYS A 45 -3.72 -5.69 29.68
C LYS A 45 -4.42 -4.35 29.42
N PRO A 46 -5.53 -4.32 28.64
CA PRO A 46 -6.23 -3.09 28.29
C PRO A 46 -7.00 -2.55 29.50
N GLY A 47 -6.67 -1.34 29.88
CA GLY A 47 -7.42 -0.52 30.82
C GLY A 47 -7.70 0.82 30.15
N PHE A 48 -8.98 1.06 29.90
CA PHE A 48 -9.53 2.33 29.46
C PHE A 48 -9.34 3.36 30.57
N GLN A 49 -8.59 4.43 30.33
CA GLN A 49 -8.69 5.66 31.12
C GLN A 49 -8.46 6.88 30.23
N VAL A 50 -9.47 7.72 30.22
CA VAL A 50 -9.45 9.10 29.76
C VAL A 50 -8.65 9.91 30.77
N SER A 51 -7.72 10.75 30.33
CA SER A 51 -7.19 11.84 31.13
C SER A 51 -6.89 13.04 30.24
N GLU A 52 -7.39 14.11 30.69
CA GLU A 52 -7.47 15.48 30.21
C GLU A 52 -6.10 16.17 30.16
N GLU A 53 -6.05 17.14 29.22
CA GLU A 53 -5.42 18.46 29.29
C GLU A 53 -3.95 18.58 29.71
N GLY A 54 -3.15 18.99 28.74
CA GLY A 54 -1.90 19.71 28.93
C GLY A 54 -1.90 20.97 28.05
N GLU A 55 -2.24 22.10 28.65
CA GLU A 55 -2.12 23.43 28.06
C GLU A 55 -0.67 23.74 27.69
N GLU A 56 -0.37 23.83 26.39
CA GLU A 56 0.83 24.52 25.91
C GLU A 56 0.55 26.04 25.83
N THR A 57 1.18 26.77 26.73
CA THR A 57 1.22 28.23 26.73
C THR A 57 1.92 28.75 25.48
N GLN A 58 1.16 29.11 24.46
CA GLN A 58 1.67 29.86 23.31
C GLN A 58 1.92 31.32 23.68
N SER A 59 3.15 31.75 23.50
CA SER A 59 3.57 33.15 23.64
C SER A 59 2.75 34.07 22.73
N PRO A 60 2.13 35.17 23.27
CA PRO A 60 1.18 36.00 22.52
C PRO A 60 1.84 36.95 21.47
N LEU A 61 3.12 36.85 21.23
CA LEU A 61 3.85 37.81 20.36
C LEU A 61 3.91 37.40 18.88
N VAL A 62 3.72 36.14 18.54
CA VAL A 62 3.85 35.64 17.16
C VAL A 62 2.70 36.07 16.24
N PRO A 63 1.41 36.10 16.67
CA PRO A 63 0.34 36.57 15.80
C PRO A 63 0.35 38.09 15.53
N LEU A 64 0.93 38.89 16.46
CA LEU A 64 0.95 40.35 16.30
C LEU A 64 1.91 40.81 15.18
N VAL A 65 3.04 40.13 14.99
CA VAL A 65 4.01 40.45 13.94
C VAL A 65 3.45 40.15 12.55
N PHE A 66 2.68 39.04 12.41
CA PHE A 66 2.05 38.69 11.14
C PHE A 66 0.95 39.68 10.73
N VAL A 67 0.13 40.15 11.70
CA VAL A 67 -0.95 41.15 11.43
C VAL A 67 -0.33 42.48 11.02
N ILE A 68 0.76 42.93 11.64
CA ILE A 68 1.41 44.19 11.30
C ILE A 68 2.05 44.12 9.91
N LEU A 69 2.66 42.99 9.51
CA LEU A 69 3.24 42.81 8.17
C LEU A 69 2.16 42.80 7.07
N THR A 70 1.04 42.10 7.29
CA THR A 70 -0.07 42.04 6.32
C THR A 70 -0.78 43.40 6.16
N LEU A 71 -0.98 44.15 7.23
CA LEU A 71 -1.56 45.51 7.18
C LEU A 71 -0.59 46.50 6.54
N GLY A 72 0.73 46.36 6.74
CA GLY A 72 1.76 47.19 6.10
C GLY A 72 1.77 47.04 4.59
N VAL A 73 1.68 45.82 4.07
CA VAL A 73 1.62 45.55 2.63
C VAL A 73 0.29 46.06 2.02
N ALA A 74 -0.82 45.86 2.69
CA ALA A 74 -2.11 46.35 2.24
C ALA A 74 -2.18 47.90 2.19
N PHE A 75 -1.55 48.57 3.17
CA PHE A 75 -1.49 50.03 3.20
C PHE A 75 -0.57 50.61 2.10
N ALA A 76 0.56 49.96 1.82
CA ALA A 76 1.45 50.35 0.73
C ALA A 76 0.75 50.20 -0.65
N ALA A 77 0.03 49.10 -0.87
CA ALA A 77 -0.73 48.89 -2.09
C ALA A 77 -1.88 49.90 -2.27
N TRP A 78 -2.61 50.21 -1.16
CA TRP A 78 -3.68 51.24 -1.19
C TRP A 78 -3.12 52.62 -1.52
N ARG A 79 -1.95 52.99 -0.98
CA ARG A 79 -1.32 54.31 -1.23
C ARG A 79 -0.81 54.46 -2.66
N THR A 80 -0.35 53.38 -3.31
CA THR A 80 0.04 53.39 -4.72
C THR A 80 -1.15 53.55 -5.66
N ILE A 81 -2.30 52.98 -5.31
CA ILE A 81 -3.55 53.14 -6.08
C ILE A 81 -4.08 54.56 -5.97
N GLN A 82 -4.05 55.18 -4.78
CA GLN A 82 -4.51 56.58 -4.60
C GLN A 82 -3.63 57.61 -5.33
N ASN A 83 -2.32 57.39 -5.45
CA ASN A 83 -1.41 58.25 -6.16
C ASN A 83 -1.50 58.12 -7.70
N ALA A 84 -2.15 57.09 -8.22
CA ALA A 84 -2.36 56.87 -9.65
C ALA A 84 -3.59 57.67 -10.19
N GLU A 85 -4.49 58.16 -9.29
CA GLU A 85 -5.71 58.88 -9.71
C GLU A 85 -5.52 60.42 -9.81
N ALA A 86 -4.32 60.96 -9.49
CA ALA A 86 -4.11 62.41 -9.41
C ALA A 86 -3.49 63.07 -10.65
N THR A 87 -3.39 62.35 -11.80
CA THR A 87 -2.95 62.93 -13.06
C THR A 87 -4.04 62.87 -14.13
N THR A 88 -5.09 63.66 -13.92
CA THR A 88 -6.10 63.93 -14.98
C THR A 88 -5.61 65.06 -15.87
N THR A 89 -5.09 64.77 -17.02
CA THR A 89 -4.96 65.69 -18.14
C THR A 89 -6.31 65.82 -18.87
N THR A 90 -6.72 67.07 -19.08
CA THR A 90 -7.96 67.46 -19.77
C THR A 90 -8.15 66.76 -21.13
N PRO A 91 -9.38 66.32 -21.50
CA PRO A 91 -9.60 65.67 -22.78
C PRO A 91 -9.68 66.69 -23.91
N VAL A 92 -8.82 66.52 -24.91
CA VAL A 92 -9.02 67.12 -26.24
C VAL A 92 -10.07 66.29 -26.95
N ALA A 93 -11.17 66.96 -27.41
CA ALA A 93 -12.24 66.31 -28.15
C ALA A 93 -11.70 65.80 -29.50
N ALA A 94 -11.53 64.49 -29.60
CA ALA A 94 -11.28 63.79 -30.85
C ALA A 94 -12.60 63.21 -31.41
N ALA A 95 -12.81 63.41 -32.71
CA ALA A 95 -13.96 62.91 -33.46
C ALA A 95 -14.20 61.39 -33.28
N PRO A 96 -15.47 60.90 -33.42
CA PRO A 96 -15.76 59.51 -33.20
C PRO A 96 -15.09 58.62 -34.28
N VAL A 97 -14.02 58.00 -33.94
CA VAL A 97 -13.45 56.91 -34.73
C VAL A 97 -14.39 55.70 -34.51
N ALA A 98 -14.99 55.23 -35.60
CA ALA A 98 -15.76 53.97 -35.58
C ALA A 98 -14.86 52.86 -35.03
N GLN A 99 -15.17 52.40 -33.83
CA GLN A 99 -14.51 51.21 -33.25
C GLN A 99 -14.84 50.03 -34.16
N PRO A 100 -13.85 49.29 -34.69
CA PRO A 100 -14.14 48.00 -35.29
C PRO A 100 -14.83 47.17 -34.24
N SER A 101 -16.06 46.72 -34.50
CA SER A 101 -16.76 45.74 -33.67
C SER A 101 -15.82 44.53 -33.53
N LEU A 102 -15.24 44.34 -32.34
CA LEU A 102 -14.56 43.11 -32.02
C LEU A 102 -15.54 41.99 -32.36
N PRO A 103 -15.12 40.99 -33.15
CA PRO A 103 -15.98 39.86 -33.41
C PRO A 103 -16.38 39.33 -32.01
N ALA A 104 -17.69 39.14 -31.83
CA ALA A 104 -18.25 38.58 -30.61
C ALA A 104 -17.36 37.44 -30.19
N ALA A 105 -16.71 37.56 -29.03
CA ALA A 105 -15.81 36.55 -28.53
C ALA A 105 -16.47 35.21 -28.79
N ALA A 106 -15.83 34.35 -29.59
CA ALA A 106 -16.35 33.03 -29.87
C ALA A 106 -16.59 32.41 -28.51
N GLN A 107 -17.84 32.40 -28.08
CA GLN A 107 -18.24 31.66 -26.89
C GLN A 107 -17.81 30.25 -27.21
N THR A 108 -16.72 29.82 -26.58
CA THR A 108 -16.26 28.44 -26.69
C THR A 108 -17.40 27.63 -26.09
N GLN A 109 -18.30 27.15 -26.96
CA GLN A 109 -19.41 26.31 -26.52
C GLN A 109 -18.78 25.11 -25.90
N MET A 110 -18.87 25.02 -24.58
CA MET A 110 -18.37 23.85 -23.86
C MET A 110 -19.07 22.62 -24.40
N ALA A 111 -18.33 21.54 -24.58
CA ALA A 111 -18.89 20.30 -25.10
C ALA A 111 -20.10 19.87 -24.24
N PRO A 112 -21.16 19.27 -24.84
CA PRO A 112 -22.38 18.93 -24.12
C PRO A 112 -22.12 18.16 -22.83
N GLY A 113 -22.73 18.59 -21.72
CA GLY A 113 -22.63 17.96 -20.40
C GLY A 113 -21.37 18.29 -19.59
N VAL A 114 -20.39 19.04 -20.12
CA VAL A 114 -19.14 19.36 -19.40
C VAL A 114 -19.41 20.21 -18.14
N GLU A 115 -20.35 21.15 -18.22
CA GLU A 115 -20.70 22.00 -17.09
C GLU A 115 -21.33 21.19 -15.94
N ALA A 116 -22.29 20.33 -16.26
CA ALA A 116 -22.90 19.43 -15.30
C ALA A 116 -21.88 18.42 -14.72
N TYR A 117 -20.97 17.89 -15.56
CA TYR A 117 -19.91 17.00 -15.12
C TYR A 117 -18.94 17.70 -14.14
N THR A 118 -18.48 18.90 -14.45
CA THR A 118 -17.59 19.67 -13.58
C THR A 118 -18.22 20.00 -12.23
N ALA A 119 -19.49 20.39 -12.25
CA ALA A 119 -20.28 20.63 -11.03
C ALA A 119 -20.48 19.33 -10.24
N GLY A 120 -20.73 18.20 -10.92
CA GLY A 120 -20.83 16.88 -10.33
C GLY A 120 -19.54 16.45 -9.63
N MET A 121 -18.40 16.67 -10.26
CA MET A 121 -17.07 16.42 -9.67
C MET A 121 -16.79 17.31 -8.45
N ALA A 122 -17.25 18.55 -8.46
CA ALA A 122 -17.15 19.45 -7.30
C ALA A 122 -18.02 18.95 -6.14
N ALA A 123 -19.27 18.55 -6.41
CA ALA A 123 -20.18 17.97 -5.42
C ALA A 123 -19.64 16.66 -4.83
N LEU A 124 -19.06 15.77 -5.67
CA LEU A 124 -18.43 14.52 -5.24
C LEU A 124 -17.28 14.78 -4.26
N ARG A 125 -16.40 15.73 -4.56
CA ARG A 125 -15.30 16.13 -3.66
C ARG A 125 -15.78 16.74 -2.35
N ALA A 126 -16.92 17.45 -2.38
CA ALA A 126 -17.55 18.03 -1.19
C ALA A 126 -18.30 16.99 -0.34
N GLY A 127 -18.42 15.74 -0.80
CA GLY A 127 -19.18 14.68 -0.13
C GLY A 127 -20.70 14.78 -0.34
N ASP A 128 -21.18 15.67 -1.20
CA ASP A 128 -22.59 15.79 -1.58
C ASP A 128 -22.92 14.79 -2.70
N TYR A 129 -22.96 13.51 -2.32
CA TYR A 129 -23.15 12.41 -3.27
C TYR A 129 -24.51 12.41 -3.95
N VAL A 130 -25.53 12.93 -3.27
CA VAL A 130 -26.89 13.04 -3.85
C VAL A 130 -26.90 14.03 -5.00
N ASN A 131 -26.37 15.23 -4.77
CA ASN A 131 -26.27 16.24 -5.82
C ASN A 131 -25.29 15.84 -6.93
N ALA A 132 -24.16 15.21 -6.58
CA ALA A 132 -23.22 14.64 -7.55
C ALA A 132 -23.92 13.64 -8.49
N THR A 133 -24.71 12.71 -7.94
CA THR A 133 -25.48 11.73 -8.73
C THR A 133 -26.46 12.42 -9.70
N ARG A 134 -27.17 13.45 -9.26
CA ARG A 134 -28.09 14.22 -10.12
C ARG A 134 -27.32 14.89 -11.27
N LEU A 135 -26.24 15.58 -10.95
CA LEU A 135 -25.42 16.32 -11.92
C LEU A 135 -24.76 15.40 -12.94
N PHE A 136 -24.24 14.25 -12.51
CA PHE A 136 -23.70 13.26 -13.48
C PHE A 136 -24.78 12.68 -14.39
N ARG A 137 -26.00 12.46 -13.91
CA ARG A 137 -27.13 12.05 -14.77
C ARG A 137 -27.48 13.13 -15.80
N GLU A 138 -27.45 14.39 -15.43
CA GLU A 138 -27.62 15.52 -16.37
C GLU A 138 -26.50 15.55 -17.41
N ALA A 139 -25.23 15.34 -16.99
CA ALA A 139 -24.12 15.26 -17.92
C ALA A 139 -24.27 14.10 -18.91
N ILE A 140 -24.71 12.93 -18.45
CA ILE A 140 -24.96 11.73 -19.27
C ILE A 140 -26.12 11.97 -20.24
N ALA A 141 -27.18 12.65 -19.81
CA ALA A 141 -28.32 13.01 -20.66
C ALA A 141 -27.90 13.94 -21.83
N ALA A 142 -26.94 14.82 -21.58
CA ALA A 142 -26.38 15.70 -22.61
C ALA A 142 -25.40 14.97 -23.53
N ALA A 143 -24.58 14.07 -22.99
CA ALA A 143 -23.65 13.22 -23.74
C ALA A 143 -23.28 11.96 -22.95
N ASN A 144 -23.50 10.79 -23.54
CA ASN A 144 -23.16 9.52 -22.87
C ASN A 144 -21.65 9.21 -23.00
N LYS A 145 -20.84 9.77 -22.09
CA LYS A 145 -19.38 9.58 -22.07
C LYS A 145 -18.94 8.69 -20.91
N ALA A 146 -17.85 7.95 -21.11
CA ALA A 146 -17.28 7.05 -20.12
C ALA A 146 -16.90 7.79 -18.82
N ASP A 147 -16.29 8.98 -18.90
CA ASP A 147 -15.95 9.77 -17.71
C ASP A 147 -17.18 10.19 -16.90
N TYR A 148 -18.30 10.50 -17.58
CA TYR A 148 -19.54 10.91 -16.88
C TYR A 148 -20.17 9.72 -16.16
N ARG A 149 -20.12 8.52 -16.78
CA ARG A 149 -20.53 7.26 -16.16
C ARG A 149 -19.64 6.88 -15.00
N LEU A 150 -18.33 7.05 -15.13
CA LEU A 150 -17.38 6.83 -14.05
C LEU A 150 -17.70 7.72 -12.84
N GLY A 151 -17.94 9.02 -13.07
CA GLY A 151 -18.32 9.94 -11.99
C GLY A 151 -19.63 9.54 -11.31
N LEU A 152 -20.65 9.11 -12.09
CA LEU A 152 -21.90 8.58 -11.54
C LEU A 152 -21.66 7.33 -10.70
N ALA A 153 -20.85 6.41 -11.19
CA ALA A 153 -20.51 5.18 -10.48
C ALA A 153 -19.86 5.47 -9.12
N GLU A 154 -18.87 6.38 -9.09
CA GLU A 154 -18.23 6.82 -7.85
C GLU A 154 -19.22 7.43 -6.85
N ALA A 155 -20.12 8.31 -7.33
CA ALA A 155 -21.12 8.94 -6.49
C ALA A 155 -22.11 7.92 -5.91
N LEU A 156 -22.57 6.96 -6.71
CA LEU A 156 -23.44 5.87 -6.28
C LEU A 156 -22.74 4.95 -5.27
N GLU A 157 -21.48 4.59 -5.50
CA GLU A 157 -20.70 3.79 -4.58
C GLU A 157 -20.56 4.46 -3.22
N LYS A 158 -20.21 5.75 -3.19
CA LYS A 158 -20.12 6.55 -1.96
C LYS A 158 -21.45 6.72 -1.24
N SER A 159 -22.56 6.64 -1.98
CA SER A 159 -23.92 6.64 -1.43
C SER A 159 -24.38 5.28 -0.94
N GLY A 160 -23.58 4.19 -1.12
CA GLY A 160 -23.93 2.84 -0.73
C GLY A 160 -24.74 2.04 -1.75
N PHE A 161 -25.02 2.59 -2.95
CA PHE A 161 -25.72 1.92 -4.04
C PHE A 161 -24.75 1.06 -4.87
N THR A 162 -24.16 0.05 -4.24
CA THR A 162 -23.05 -0.74 -4.80
C THR A 162 -23.42 -1.41 -6.14
N ASN A 163 -24.60 -2.02 -6.27
CA ASN A 163 -24.96 -2.70 -7.52
C ASN A 163 -25.17 -1.74 -8.68
N ASP A 164 -25.80 -0.58 -8.42
CA ASP A 164 -26.00 0.46 -9.43
C ASP A 164 -24.65 1.05 -9.85
N ALA A 165 -23.74 1.25 -8.88
CA ALA A 165 -22.39 1.71 -9.16
C ALA A 165 -21.63 0.74 -10.06
N LEU A 166 -21.69 -0.57 -9.78
CA LEU A 166 -21.05 -1.61 -10.59
C LEU A 166 -21.57 -1.61 -12.04
N ALA A 167 -22.88 -1.42 -12.24
CA ALA A 167 -23.46 -1.32 -13.58
C ALA A 167 -22.96 -0.10 -14.36
N GLU A 168 -22.76 1.04 -13.67
CA GLU A 168 -22.23 2.26 -14.30
C GLU A 168 -20.71 2.13 -14.58
N TYR A 169 -19.93 1.46 -13.71
CA TYR A 169 -18.52 1.13 -13.99
C TYR A 169 -18.39 0.23 -15.22
N GLU A 170 -19.20 -0.81 -15.31
CA GLU A 170 -19.23 -1.71 -16.46
C GLU A 170 -19.59 -0.96 -17.75
N THR A 171 -20.62 -0.09 -17.68
CA THR A 171 -21.03 0.73 -18.83
C THR A 171 -19.91 1.69 -19.25
N ALA A 172 -19.21 2.31 -18.31
CA ALA A 172 -18.07 3.17 -18.61
C ALA A 172 -16.96 2.43 -19.37
N ALA A 173 -16.63 1.22 -18.91
CA ALA A 173 -15.64 0.35 -19.58
C ALA A 173 -16.10 -0.09 -20.98
N GLY A 174 -17.40 -0.31 -21.17
CA GLY A 174 -17.98 -0.66 -22.47
C GLY A 174 -18.01 0.50 -23.47
N LEU A 175 -18.09 1.75 -23.00
CA LEU A 175 -18.10 2.94 -23.86
C LEU A 175 -16.74 3.30 -24.44
N ASP A 176 -15.67 2.98 -23.75
CA ASP A 176 -14.28 3.22 -24.20
C ASP A 176 -13.42 1.98 -23.91
N THR A 177 -13.58 0.99 -24.74
CA THR A 177 -12.89 -0.30 -24.62
C THR A 177 -11.38 -0.23 -24.91
N ALA A 178 -10.87 0.89 -25.41
CA ALA A 178 -9.44 1.09 -25.64
C ALA A 178 -8.72 1.66 -24.42
N ASN A 179 -9.46 2.21 -23.47
CA ASN A 179 -8.90 2.86 -22.28
C ASN A 179 -8.93 1.93 -21.07
N VAL A 180 -7.80 1.36 -20.75
CA VAL A 180 -7.61 0.41 -19.63
C VAL A 180 -8.08 0.98 -18.29
N ARG A 181 -8.08 2.30 -18.12
CA ARG A 181 -8.50 2.96 -16.87
C ARG A 181 -9.92 2.55 -16.46
N TYR A 182 -10.89 2.58 -17.37
CA TYR A 182 -12.28 2.25 -17.03
C TYR A 182 -12.45 0.80 -16.62
N THR A 183 -11.80 -0.12 -17.36
CA THR A 183 -11.79 -1.56 -17.01
C THR A 183 -11.13 -1.78 -15.64
N SER A 184 -10.02 -1.08 -15.36
CA SER A 184 -9.34 -1.17 -14.06
C SER A 184 -10.19 -0.62 -12.91
N GLU A 185 -10.89 0.51 -13.10
CA GLU A 185 -11.80 1.05 -12.07
C GLU A 185 -12.99 0.13 -11.82
N TRP A 186 -13.56 -0.47 -12.87
CA TRP A 186 -14.59 -1.51 -12.70
C TRP A 186 -14.09 -2.71 -11.89
N ALA A 187 -12.90 -3.23 -12.20
CA ALA A 187 -12.30 -4.32 -11.44
C ALA A 187 -12.07 -3.96 -9.96
N LYS A 188 -11.58 -2.74 -9.69
CA LYS A 188 -11.43 -2.23 -8.31
C LYS A 188 -12.76 -2.15 -7.58
N ALA A 189 -13.82 -1.69 -8.24
CA ALA A 189 -15.16 -1.62 -7.66
C ALA A 189 -15.70 -3.00 -7.31
N LEU A 190 -15.51 -3.99 -8.18
CA LEU A 190 -15.85 -5.40 -7.92
C LEU A 190 -15.08 -5.95 -6.70
N ASN A 191 -13.77 -5.64 -6.59
CA ASN A 191 -12.96 -6.04 -5.45
C ASN A 191 -13.49 -5.42 -4.15
N ARG A 192 -13.78 -4.10 -4.14
CA ARG A 192 -14.39 -3.42 -2.97
C ARG A 192 -15.76 -3.99 -2.59
N ALA A 193 -16.53 -4.44 -3.57
CA ALA A 193 -17.82 -5.12 -3.37
C ALA A 193 -17.68 -6.58 -2.90
N GLY A 194 -16.46 -7.10 -2.74
CA GLY A 194 -16.20 -8.49 -2.36
C GLY A 194 -16.41 -9.50 -3.49
N ARG A 195 -16.69 -9.05 -4.73
CA ARG A 195 -16.91 -9.92 -5.91
C ARG A 195 -15.55 -10.31 -6.53
N ASN A 196 -14.65 -10.87 -5.70
CA ASN A 196 -13.26 -11.14 -6.05
C ASN A 196 -13.07 -11.99 -7.32
N PRO A 197 -13.81 -13.08 -7.56
CA PRO A 197 -13.63 -13.87 -8.78
C PRO A 197 -13.95 -13.07 -10.06
N GLU A 198 -14.90 -12.13 -9.97
CA GLU A 198 -15.25 -11.25 -11.08
C GLU A 198 -14.22 -10.15 -11.25
N ALA A 199 -13.74 -9.59 -10.14
CA ALA A 199 -12.65 -8.62 -10.17
C ALA A 199 -11.41 -9.18 -10.87
N ILE A 200 -11.01 -10.42 -10.55
CA ILE A 200 -9.87 -11.08 -11.21
C ILE A 200 -10.09 -11.15 -12.73
N ARG A 201 -11.26 -11.60 -13.18
CA ARG A 201 -11.54 -11.69 -14.63
C ARG A 201 -11.45 -10.34 -15.34
N VAL A 202 -11.95 -9.29 -14.68
CA VAL A 202 -11.93 -7.93 -15.26
C VAL A 202 -10.51 -7.34 -15.23
N TYR A 203 -9.73 -7.59 -14.17
CA TYR A 203 -8.31 -7.23 -14.16
C TYR A 203 -7.52 -7.97 -15.23
N ASP A 204 -7.78 -9.26 -15.45
CA ASP A 204 -7.13 -10.01 -16.52
C ASP A 204 -7.46 -9.43 -17.90
N ALA A 205 -8.70 -9.00 -18.14
CA ALA A 205 -9.05 -8.26 -19.36
C ALA A 205 -8.27 -6.93 -19.47
N ALA A 206 -8.16 -6.18 -18.38
CA ALA A 206 -7.34 -4.96 -18.36
C ALA A 206 -5.86 -5.25 -18.63
N LEU A 207 -5.33 -6.37 -18.13
CA LEU A 207 -3.95 -6.81 -18.38
C LEU A 207 -3.73 -7.36 -19.79
N GLN A 208 -4.79 -7.76 -20.51
CA GLN A 208 -4.70 -8.05 -21.95
C GLN A 208 -4.55 -6.77 -22.79
N MET A 209 -5.13 -5.66 -22.32
CA MET A 209 -5.01 -4.35 -22.97
C MET A 209 -3.63 -3.73 -22.67
N GLU A 210 -3.23 -3.72 -21.41
CA GLU A 210 -1.96 -3.16 -20.93
C GLU A 210 -1.25 -4.17 -20.04
N GLY A 211 -0.42 -5.00 -20.66
CA GLY A 211 0.20 -6.16 -20.04
C GLY A 211 1.03 -5.86 -18.80
N ASP A 212 1.75 -4.76 -18.79
CA ASP A 212 2.68 -4.39 -17.71
C ASP A 212 2.11 -3.30 -16.78
N ASN A 213 0.77 -3.17 -16.70
CA ASN A 213 0.13 -2.32 -15.72
C ASN A 213 0.36 -2.86 -14.31
N LEU A 214 1.34 -2.27 -13.62
CA LEU A 214 1.81 -2.71 -12.32
C LEU A 214 0.71 -2.69 -11.25
N ALA A 215 -0.20 -1.71 -11.30
CA ALA A 215 -1.30 -1.61 -10.34
C ALA A 215 -2.25 -2.83 -10.49
N ASN A 216 -2.66 -3.14 -11.70
CA ASN A 216 -3.54 -4.29 -11.98
C ASN A 216 -2.86 -5.62 -11.63
N LEU A 217 -1.56 -5.77 -11.97
CA LEU A 217 -0.78 -6.96 -11.62
C LEU A 217 -0.75 -7.18 -10.10
N ARG A 218 -0.54 -6.12 -9.31
CA ARG A 218 -0.52 -6.20 -7.85
C ARG A 218 -1.88 -6.58 -7.28
N GLU A 219 -2.96 -5.99 -7.79
CA GLU A 219 -4.32 -6.29 -7.34
C GLU A 219 -4.67 -7.76 -7.56
N VAL A 220 -4.43 -8.31 -8.77
CA VAL A 220 -4.71 -9.72 -9.06
C VAL A 220 -3.85 -10.65 -8.19
N ALA A 221 -2.56 -10.37 -8.07
CA ALA A 221 -1.67 -11.18 -7.23
C ALA A 221 -2.17 -11.19 -5.77
N ASN A 222 -2.55 -10.04 -5.23
CA ASN A 222 -3.08 -9.92 -3.88
C ASN A 222 -4.41 -10.65 -3.70
N LEU A 223 -5.30 -10.59 -4.69
CA LEU A 223 -6.57 -11.33 -4.65
C LEU A 223 -6.35 -12.85 -4.55
N HIS A 224 -5.44 -13.40 -5.35
CA HIS A 224 -5.08 -14.81 -5.27
C HIS A 224 -4.40 -15.18 -3.95
N ILE A 225 -3.52 -14.32 -3.42
CA ILE A 225 -2.86 -14.54 -2.12
C ILE A 225 -3.90 -14.54 -0.99
N LYS A 226 -4.82 -13.56 -0.98
CA LYS A 226 -5.92 -13.49 0.02
C LYS A 226 -6.88 -14.69 -0.06
N ALA A 227 -7.08 -15.22 -1.25
CA ALA A 227 -7.88 -16.43 -1.46
C ALA A 227 -7.13 -17.73 -1.09
N ASN A 228 -5.89 -17.64 -0.57
CA ASN A 228 -5.00 -18.78 -0.32
C ASN A 228 -4.66 -19.60 -1.58
N GLU A 229 -4.77 -18.98 -2.76
CA GLU A 229 -4.45 -19.56 -4.07
C GLU A 229 -3.08 -19.09 -4.56
N ILE A 230 -2.08 -19.11 -3.66
CA ILE A 230 -0.80 -18.44 -3.89
C ILE A 230 -0.08 -18.91 -5.17
N GLY A 231 -0.27 -20.17 -5.57
CA GLY A 231 0.27 -20.69 -6.83
C GLY A 231 -0.29 -19.98 -8.07
N ARG A 232 -1.53 -19.52 -8.03
CA ARG A 232 -2.16 -18.75 -9.11
C ARG A 232 -1.64 -17.32 -9.20
N ALA A 233 -1.07 -16.79 -8.13
CA ALA A 233 -0.43 -15.47 -8.14
C ALA A 233 0.90 -15.46 -8.91
N ARG A 234 1.52 -16.62 -9.16
CA ARG A 234 2.86 -16.75 -9.77
C ARG A 234 3.04 -15.92 -11.05
N PRO A 235 2.22 -16.04 -12.11
CA PRO A 235 2.45 -15.33 -13.37
C PRO A 235 2.42 -13.80 -13.20
N TYR A 236 1.62 -13.29 -12.31
CA TYR A 236 1.53 -11.85 -12.00
C TYR A 236 2.76 -11.40 -11.21
N LEU A 237 3.18 -12.18 -10.21
CA LEU A 237 4.35 -11.90 -9.38
C LEU A 237 5.64 -11.93 -10.20
N GLU A 238 5.79 -12.88 -11.14
CA GLU A 238 6.93 -12.93 -12.07
C GLU A 238 7.04 -11.65 -12.90
N ARG A 239 5.90 -11.11 -13.36
CA ARG A 239 5.87 -9.84 -14.09
C ARG A 239 6.21 -8.66 -13.18
N ILE A 240 5.66 -8.60 -11.97
CA ILE A 240 5.97 -7.55 -10.99
C ILE A 240 7.46 -7.53 -10.66
N VAL A 241 8.07 -8.69 -10.36
CA VAL A 241 9.50 -8.80 -10.05
C VAL A 241 10.38 -8.39 -11.23
N ARG A 242 9.97 -8.69 -12.47
CA ARG A 242 10.68 -8.24 -13.66
C ARG A 242 10.61 -6.72 -13.84
N LEU A 243 9.46 -6.10 -13.55
CA LEU A 243 9.25 -4.64 -13.66
C LEU A 243 9.92 -3.88 -12.51
N GLN A 244 10.01 -4.51 -11.34
CA GLN A 244 10.55 -3.91 -10.12
C GLN A 244 11.52 -4.88 -9.43
N PRO A 245 12.72 -5.09 -9.98
CA PRO A 245 13.67 -6.08 -9.49
C PRO A 245 14.23 -5.77 -8.09
N ASP A 246 14.15 -4.54 -7.63
CA ASP A 246 14.64 -4.12 -6.31
C ASP A 246 13.58 -4.20 -5.21
N ASP A 247 12.31 -4.46 -5.56
CA ASP A 247 11.25 -4.62 -4.56
C ASP A 247 11.26 -6.05 -4.00
N LEU A 248 11.63 -6.17 -2.72
CA LEU A 248 11.81 -7.46 -2.06
C LEU A 248 10.48 -8.14 -1.69
N ALA A 249 9.41 -7.38 -1.46
CA ALA A 249 8.13 -7.94 -1.06
C ALA A 249 7.49 -8.81 -2.17
N PRO A 250 7.42 -8.40 -3.45
CA PRO A 250 7.02 -9.28 -4.53
C PRO A 250 7.91 -10.51 -4.70
N LYS A 251 9.24 -10.40 -4.49
CA LYS A 251 10.16 -11.55 -4.55
C LYS A 251 9.81 -12.59 -3.48
N GLN A 252 9.50 -12.17 -2.27
CA GLN A 252 9.09 -13.09 -1.20
C GLN A 252 7.79 -13.82 -1.54
N ASN A 253 6.79 -13.09 -2.06
CA ASN A 253 5.55 -13.69 -2.50
C ASN A 253 5.75 -14.62 -3.71
N LEU A 254 6.64 -14.25 -4.64
CA LEU A 254 7.01 -15.10 -5.78
C LEU A 254 7.67 -16.39 -5.29
N ALA A 255 8.61 -16.32 -4.34
CA ALA A 255 9.23 -17.51 -3.77
C ALA A 255 8.19 -18.49 -3.20
N ARG A 256 7.22 -17.98 -2.45
CA ARG A 256 6.11 -18.79 -1.92
C ARG A 256 5.22 -19.37 -3.03
N ALA A 257 4.96 -18.61 -4.08
CA ALA A 257 4.18 -19.08 -5.22
C ALA A 257 4.92 -20.16 -6.03
N LEU A 258 6.23 -20.01 -6.19
CA LEU A 258 7.10 -21.01 -6.82
C LEU A 258 7.15 -22.29 -5.99
N GLU A 259 7.27 -22.18 -4.67
CA GLU A 259 7.20 -23.32 -3.76
C GLU A 259 5.84 -24.05 -3.87
N ALA A 260 4.73 -23.32 -3.86
CA ALA A 260 3.39 -23.90 -4.01
C ALA A 260 3.21 -24.62 -5.36
N THR A 261 3.93 -24.20 -6.39
CA THR A 261 3.93 -24.84 -7.72
C THR A 261 5.07 -25.86 -7.91
N ARG A 262 5.77 -26.23 -6.82
CA ARG A 262 6.88 -27.20 -6.80
C ARG A 262 8.14 -26.76 -7.55
N ASP A 263 8.29 -25.50 -7.89
CA ASP A 263 9.51 -24.93 -8.45
C ASP A 263 10.46 -24.52 -7.32
N LEU A 264 11.07 -25.51 -6.69
CA LEU A 264 11.93 -25.28 -5.51
C LEU A 264 13.22 -24.54 -5.86
N ASP A 265 13.75 -24.71 -7.07
CA ASP A 265 14.95 -23.99 -7.52
C ASP A 265 14.66 -22.51 -7.73
N GLY A 266 13.55 -22.21 -8.37
CA GLY A 266 13.06 -20.83 -8.51
C GLY A 266 12.80 -20.16 -7.16
N ALA A 267 12.16 -20.87 -6.23
CA ALA A 267 11.91 -20.37 -4.87
C ALA A 267 13.22 -20.06 -4.13
N ALA A 268 14.18 -21.00 -4.16
CA ALA A 268 15.50 -20.81 -3.54
C ALA A 268 16.24 -19.61 -4.14
N LYS A 269 16.16 -19.41 -5.45
CA LYS A 269 16.76 -18.25 -6.11
C LYS A 269 16.18 -16.95 -5.58
N GLN A 270 14.84 -16.82 -5.48
CA GLN A 270 14.22 -15.59 -4.98
C GLN A 270 14.64 -15.29 -3.54
N TYR A 271 14.70 -16.29 -2.67
CA TYR A 271 15.18 -16.08 -1.29
C TYR A 271 16.66 -15.71 -1.23
N ARG A 272 17.52 -16.27 -2.08
CA ARG A 272 18.95 -15.86 -2.18
C ARG A 272 19.06 -14.40 -2.66
N ASP A 273 18.26 -13.99 -3.63
CA ASP A 273 18.24 -12.61 -4.12
C ASP A 273 17.81 -11.64 -3.00
N ILE A 274 16.86 -12.04 -2.14
CA ILE A 274 16.46 -11.26 -0.97
C ILE A 274 17.62 -11.17 0.04
N LEU A 275 18.29 -12.29 0.34
CA LEU A 275 19.41 -12.33 1.29
C LEU A 275 20.63 -11.57 0.75
N GLY A 276 20.84 -11.50 -0.56
CA GLY A 276 21.87 -10.66 -1.18
C GLY A 276 21.64 -9.18 -0.95
N ALA A 277 20.39 -8.73 -0.97
CA ALA A 277 20.02 -7.34 -0.70
C ALA A 277 19.87 -7.04 0.81
N MET A 278 19.42 -8.02 1.59
CA MET A 278 19.20 -7.93 3.04
C MET A 278 19.77 -9.19 3.73
N PRO A 279 21.05 -9.19 4.10
CA PRO A 279 21.69 -10.36 4.73
C PRO A 279 21.08 -10.73 6.10
N ASP A 280 20.43 -9.80 6.77
CA ASP A 280 19.77 -9.95 8.07
C ASP A 280 18.26 -10.29 7.96
N ALA A 281 17.78 -10.72 6.80
CA ALA A 281 16.39 -11.13 6.59
C ALA A 281 16.16 -12.57 7.15
N ASP A 282 16.02 -12.69 8.46
CA ASP A 282 15.90 -13.97 9.18
C ASP A 282 14.79 -14.88 8.63
N LEU A 283 13.63 -14.31 8.37
CA LEU A 283 12.51 -15.08 7.81
C LEU A 283 12.84 -15.66 6.44
N SER A 284 13.46 -14.87 5.56
CA SER A 284 13.86 -15.36 4.23
C SER A 284 14.91 -16.45 4.33
N ARG A 285 15.83 -16.35 5.30
CA ARG A 285 16.86 -17.36 5.58
C ARG A 285 16.23 -18.66 6.08
N ALA A 286 15.29 -18.58 7.01
CA ALA A 286 14.56 -19.72 7.54
C ALA A 286 13.72 -20.41 6.43
N LEU A 287 13.04 -19.63 5.59
CA LEU A 287 12.27 -20.15 4.46
C LEU A 287 13.18 -20.80 3.40
N LEU A 288 14.35 -20.21 3.11
CA LEU A 288 15.33 -20.84 2.22
C LEU A 288 15.84 -22.15 2.80
N SER A 289 16.07 -22.23 4.10
CA SER A 289 16.51 -23.50 4.73
C SER A 289 15.44 -24.59 4.58
N ASP A 290 14.15 -24.26 4.70
CA ASP A 290 13.07 -25.21 4.45
C ASP A 290 13.00 -25.67 2.98
N ILE A 291 13.21 -24.75 2.03
CA ILE A 291 13.33 -25.11 0.61
C ILE A 291 14.51 -26.05 0.37
N LEU A 292 15.68 -25.77 0.95
CA LEU A 292 16.85 -26.65 0.84
C LEU A 292 16.58 -28.05 1.43
N MET A 293 15.84 -28.12 2.55
CA MET A 293 15.38 -29.40 3.10
C MET A 293 14.47 -30.16 2.13
N LYS A 294 13.56 -29.48 1.43
CA LYS A 294 12.69 -30.07 0.40
C LYS A 294 13.49 -30.54 -0.83
N GLN A 295 14.62 -29.90 -1.09
CA GLN A 295 15.59 -30.31 -2.12
C GLN A 295 16.53 -31.45 -1.66
N ASN A 296 16.35 -31.98 -0.44
CA ASN A 296 17.25 -32.98 0.18
C ASN A 296 18.69 -32.50 0.37
N LYS A 297 18.86 -31.23 0.78
CA LYS A 297 20.14 -30.56 1.00
C LYS A 297 20.26 -30.06 2.45
N PRO A 298 20.23 -30.96 3.46
CA PRO A 298 20.19 -30.57 4.88
C PRO A 298 21.46 -29.84 5.32
N ASP A 299 22.64 -30.23 4.78
CA ASP A 299 23.92 -29.63 5.20
C ASP A 299 24.02 -28.16 4.71
N GLU A 300 23.58 -27.88 3.48
CA GLU A 300 23.50 -26.50 2.97
C GLU A 300 22.51 -25.67 3.81
N ALA A 301 21.40 -26.28 4.24
CA ALA A 301 20.41 -25.60 5.09
C ALA A 301 20.99 -25.27 6.48
N LEU A 302 21.72 -26.20 7.10
CA LEU A 302 22.38 -25.95 8.40
C LEU A 302 23.43 -24.84 8.29
N GLN A 303 24.31 -24.92 7.29
CA GLN A 303 25.32 -23.89 7.05
C GLN A 303 24.69 -22.52 6.87
N LEU A 304 23.62 -22.42 6.07
CA LEU A 304 22.88 -21.17 5.86
C LEU A 304 22.35 -20.57 7.16
N LEU A 305 21.78 -21.41 8.04
CA LEU A 305 21.27 -20.96 9.35
C LEU A 305 22.40 -20.55 10.30
N GLU A 306 23.52 -21.25 10.29
CA GLU A 306 24.70 -20.90 11.10
C GLU A 306 25.33 -19.57 10.68
N GLU A 307 25.40 -19.31 9.38
CA GLU A 307 25.82 -18.01 8.85
C GLU A 307 24.86 -16.90 9.33
N GLY A 308 23.53 -17.14 9.33
CA GLY A 308 22.56 -16.20 9.85
C GLY A 308 22.67 -15.96 11.35
N LEU A 309 22.91 -17.03 12.14
CA LEU A 309 23.08 -16.92 13.59
C LEU A 309 24.38 -16.19 13.98
N LYS A 310 25.36 -16.08 13.10
CA LYS A 310 26.53 -15.19 13.30
C LYS A 310 26.14 -13.72 13.13
N LEU A 311 25.11 -13.41 12.33
CA LEU A 311 24.61 -12.05 12.13
C LEU A 311 23.58 -11.66 13.22
N ASP A 312 22.67 -12.57 13.55
CA ASP A 312 21.71 -12.40 14.64
C ASP A 312 21.65 -13.66 15.53
N ALA A 313 22.43 -13.66 16.58
CA ALA A 313 22.50 -14.76 17.55
C ALA A 313 21.20 -14.94 18.37
N ASN A 314 20.23 -14.03 18.25
CA ASN A 314 18.96 -14.07 19.00
C ASN A 314 17.76 -14.39 18.08
N SER A 315 17.97 -14.82 16.85
CA SER A 315 16.90 -15.19 15.94
C SER A 315 16.26 -16.52 16.33
N ALA A 316 15.12 -16.44 17.01
CA ALA A 316 14.36 -17.60 17.44
C ALA A 316 13.96 -18.51 16.26
N ILE A 317 13.54 -17.90 15.13
CA ILE A 317 13.12 -18.67 13.95
C ILE A 317 14.27 -19.52 13.38
N MET A 318 15.49 -19.01 13.35
CA MET A 318 16.64 -19.76 12.86
C MET A 318 16.99 -20.93 13.78
N TYR A 319 16.91 -20.77 15.12
CA TYR A 319 17.08 -21.88 16.05
C TYR A 319 15.99 -22.94 15.90
N ARG A 320 14.74 -22.55 15.69
CA ARG A 320 13.66 -23.50 15.44
C ARG A 320 13.94 -24.36 14.19
N GLU A 321 14.30 -23.72 13.08
CA GLU A 321 14.59 -24.45 11.84
C GLU A 321 15.86 -25.29 11.96
N LYS A 322 16.91 -24.79 12.62
CA LYS A 322 18.12 -25.58 12.92
C LYS A 322 17.76 -26.85 13.70
N GLY A 323 16.97 -26.71 14.76
CA GLY A 323 16.50 -27.86 15.54
C GLY A 323 15.71 -28.87 14.70
N ARG A 324 14.82 -28.40 13.82
CA ARG A 324 14.03 -29.26 12.91
C ARG A 324 14.91 -30.04 11.93
N ILE A 325 15.95 -29.43 11.41
CA ILE A 325 16.89 -30.08 10.48
C ILE A 325 17.69 -31.16 11.22
N LEU A 326 18.30 -30.82 12.36
CA LEU A 326 19.10 -31.74 13.18
C LEU A 326 18.28 -32.93 13.68
N ASP A 327 17.04 -32.71 14.09
CA ASP A 327 16.08 -33.74 14.50
C ASP A 327 15.79 -34.72 13.36
N ARG A 328 15.55 -34.22 12.13
CA ARG A 328 15.36 -35.06 10.94
C ARG A 328 16.63 -35.86 10.56
N GLN A 329 17.81 -35.32 10.82
CA GLN A 329 19.08 -36.01 10.62
C GLN A 329 19.40 -37.04 11.73
N GLY A 330 18.58 -37.09 12.81
CA GLY A 330 18.81 -37.98 13.94
C GLY A 330 19.84 -37.44 14.92
N ASN A 331 20.37 -36.23 14.73
CA ASN A 331 21.28 -35.58 15.68
C ASN A 331 20.48 -35.00 16.86
N LYS A 332 20.06 -35.90 17.75
CA LYS A 332 19.14 -35.58 18.86
C LYS A 332 19.72 -34.57 19.84
N ALA A 333 21.02 -34.70 20.19
CA ALA A 333 21.64 -33.82 21.17
C ALA A 333 21.66 -32.36 20.70
N ASP A 334 22.11 -32.11 19.48
CA ASP A 334 22.15 -30.74 18.93
C ASP A 334 20.75 -30.20 18.61
N ALA A 335 19.80 -31.07 18.23
CA ALA A 335 18.41 -30.70 18.07
C ALA A 335 17.78 -30.16 19.36
N VAL A 336 18.03 -30.85 20.50
CA VAL A 336 17.60 -30.41 21.84
C VAL A 336 18.16 -29.04 22.17
N LEU A 337 19.46 -28.84 21.96
CA LEU A 337 20.10 -27.54 22.23
C LEU A 337 19.47 -26.41 21.38
N ALA A 338 19.24 -26.65 20.09
CA ALA A 338 18.64 -25.67 19.22
C ALA A 338 17.19 -25.35 19.63
N TYR A 339 16.37 -26.36 19.95
CA TYR A 339 15.01 -26.15 20.41
C TYR A 339 14.94 -25.45 21.79
N GLN A 340 15.87 -25.72 22.69
CA GLN A 340 15.98 -25.00 23.97
C GLN A 340 16.24 -23.51 23.74
N GLN A 341 17.12 -23.16 22.79
CA GLN A 341 17.35 -21.77 22.42
C GLN A 341 16.07 -21.12 21.83
N TYR A 342 15.37 -21.83 20.95
CA TYR A 342 14.09 -21.35 20.43
C TYR A 342 13.07 -21.05 21.52
N VAL A 343 12.85 -22.02 22.44
CA VAL A 343 11.91 -21.85 23.57
C VAL A 343 12.30 -20.68 24.46
N ARG A 344 13.58 -20.49 24.72
CA ARG A 344 14.11 -19.38 25.52
C ARG A 344 13.88 -18.04 24.83
N LEU A 345 14.08 -17.94 23.51
CA LEU A 345 14.02 -16.69 22.75
C LEU A 345 12.57 -16.29 22.40
N ALA A 346 11.68 -17.24 22.27
CA ALA A 346 10.29 -17.02 21.86
C ALA A 346 9.27 -17.64 22.84
N PRO A 347 9.28 -17.30 24.14
CA PRO A 347 8.45 -17.97 25.17
C PRO A 347 6.94 -17.76 24.99
N GLY A 348 6.52 -16.84 24.12
CA GLY A 348 5.12 -16.57 23.80
C GLY A 348 4.66 -17.16 22.46
N ALA A 349 5.50 -17.94 21.77
CA ALA A 349 5.11 -18.54 20.48
C ALA A 349 4.04 -19.61 20.68
N THR A 350 3.11 -19.72 19.74
CA THR A 350 1.95 -20.62 19.82
C THR A 350 2.33 -22.10 19.80
N ASP A 351 3.51 -22.42 19.25
CA ASP A 351 4.04 -23.80 19.12
C ASP A 351 5.02 -24.20 20.24
N ILE A 352 5.24 -23.36 21.25
CA ILE A 352 6.17 -23.59 22.34
C ILE A 352 5.93 -24.92 23.06
N MET A 353 4.68 -25.26 23.36
CA MET A 353 4.35 -26.50 24.05
C MET A 353 4.77 -27.73 23.22
N ALA A 354 4.60 -27.67 21.91
CA ALA A 354 4.99 -28.78 21.03
C ALA A 354 6.51 -28.98 21.02
N PHE A 355 7.29 -27.89 20.99
CA PHE A 355 8.75 -27.98 21.03
C PHE A 355 9.27 -28.38 22.42
N THR A 356 8.64 -27.96 23.52
CA THR A 356 8.99 -28.42 24.86
C THR A 356 8.78 -29.93 24.98
N ALA A 357 7.63 -30.46 24.55
CA ALA A 357 7.38 -31.90 24.55
C ALA A 357 8.39 -32.64 23.64
N ARG A 358 8.78 -32.05 22.49
CA ARG A 358 9.78 -32.67 21.62
C ARG A 358 11.16 -32.73 22.24
N ILE A 359 11.57 -31.70 22.99
CA ILE A 359 12.82 -31.69 23.78
C ILE A 359 12.81 -32.83 24.78
N GLU A 360 11.76 -33.01 25.57
CA GLU A 360 11.62 -34.09 26.56
C GLU A 360 11.74 -35.47 25.90
N GLN A 361 11.03 -35.69 24.78
CA GLN A 361 11.07 -36.93 24.02
C GLN A 361 12.49 -37.27 23.49
N LEU A 362 13.19 -36.28 22.93
CA LEU A 362 14.52 -36.44 22.39
C LEU A 362 15.53 -36.70 23.50
N SER A 363 15.44 -36.03 24.64
CA SER A 363 16.31 -36.21 25.81
C SER A 363 16.15 -37.61 26.40
N ALA A 364 14.94 -38.10 26.60
CA ALA A 364 14.67 -39.45 27.09
C ALA A 364 15.18 -40.54 26.15
N SER A 365 15.20 -40.29 24.83
CA SER A 365 15.70 -41.25 23.85
C SER A 365 17.22 -41.20 23.62
N ALA A 366 17.90 -40.22 24.20
CA ALA A 366 19.35 -40.12 24.17
C ALA A 366 20.02 -40.84 25.37
N GLU A 367 19.26 -41.14 26.43
CA GLU A 367 19.68 -41.85 27.62
C GLU A 367 19.56 -43.40 27.51
N GLN A 368 18.91 -43.88 26.43
CA GLN A 368 18.78 -45.31 26.08
C GLN A 368 19.84 -45.76 25.07
#